data_4e84e561d884374096b00c05c068ebfe
#
_entry.id   4e84e561d884374096b00c05c068ebfe
#
_cell.length_a   1.000
_cell.length_b   1.000
_cell.length_c   1.000
_cell.angle_alpha   90.00
_cell.angle_beta   90.00
_cell.angle_gamma   90.00
#
_symmetry.space_group_name_H-M   'P 1'
#
loop_
_entity.id
_entity.type
_entity.pdbx_description
1 polymer ?
#
loop_
_entity_poly.entity_id
_entity_poly.type
_entity_poly.pdbx_seq_one_letter_code
_entity_poly.pdbx_strand_id
1 'polypeptide(L)'
;AGQNSGEAAANPAPVAAEGAALVSQDVREVAFDLVRHGYSPTAVDAALDRLEAAFVAAARADFIAENGQSAWMETVVKRATTLYERLTRPEGERFAPPVRGRGYDAAQVDALLGRVVDYFDDGKALRAAEIRTTSFATAPRSHAYAEGAVDAYLDRVVDVLLAVE
;
A
#
# COMPACT_ATOMS: atom_id res chain seq x y z
N ALA A 1 -43.97 4.79 29.80
CA ALA A 1 -43.56 3.50 29.24
C ALA A 1 -43.40 3.68 27.74
N GLY A 2 -42.22 3.59 27.24
CA GLY A 2 -41.88 3.73 25.82
C GLY A 2 -40.39 3.51 25.67
N GLN A 3 -39.99 2.23 25.61
CA GLN A 3 -38.62 1.83 25.28
C GLN A 3 -38.41 2.06 23.80
N ASN A 4 -37.46 2.90 23.46
CA ASN A 4 -36.95 3.04 22.11
C ASN A 4 -35.57 2.38 22.06
N SER A 5 -35.56 1.12 21.72
CA SER A 5 -34.35 0.35 21.45
C SER A 5 -33.80 0.80 20.08
N GLY A 6 -32.83 1.70 20.11
CA GLY A 6 -32.03 2.03 18.92
C GLY A 6 -31.18 0.84 18.56
N GLU A 7 -31.67 0.06 17.62
CA GLU A 7 -30.95 -1.01 16.92
C GLU A 7 -29.88 -0.33 16.07
N ALA A 8 -28.63 -0.40 16.52
CA ALA A 8 -27.49 0.01 15.71
C ALA A 8 -27.40 -0.96 14.54
N ALA A 9 -27.73 -0.48 13.36
CA ALA A 9 -27.55 -1.21 12.12
C ALA A 9 -26.05 -1.52 11.95
N ALA A 10 -25.69 -2.77 12.14
CA ALA A 10 -24.38 -3.27 11.78
C ALA A 10 -24.22 -3.11 10.26
N ASN A 11 -23.24 -2.29 9.87
CA ASN A 11 -22.87 -2.17 8.47
C ASN A 11 -22.31 -3.55 8.05
N PRO A 12 -22.90 -4.26 7.09
CA PRO A 12 -22.37 -5.57 6.68
C PRO A 12 -20.97 -5.36 6.09
N ALA A 13 -20.02 -6.14 6.57
CA ALA A 13 -18.70 -6.24 5.95
C ALA A 13 -18.89 -6.49 4.44
N PRO A 14 -17.99 -5.97 3.58
CA PRO A 14 -18.10 -6.21 2.14
C PRO A 14 -18.07 -7.71 1.89
N VAL A 15 -19.21 -8.26 1.49
CA VAL A 15 -19.31 -9.66 1.09
C VAL A 15 -18.57 -9.76 -0.24
N ALA A 16 -17.45 -10.49 -0.26
CA ALA A 16 -16.82 -10.86 -1.50
C ALA A 16 -17.88 -11.46 -2.43
N ALA A 17 -17.89 -11.00 -3.68
CA ALA A 17 -18.81 -11.53 -4.68
C ALA A 17 -18.68 -13.07 -4.71
N GLU A 18 -19.80 -13.79 -4.59
CA GLU A 18 -19.80 -15.25 -4.53
C GLU A 18 -19.01 -15.82 -5.72
N GLY A 19 -17.87 -16.46 -5.41
CA GLY A 19 -17.05 -17.18 -6.37
C GLY A 19 -15.72 -16.53 -6.77
N ALA A 20 -15.40 -15.30 -6.36
CA ALA A 20 -14.08 -14.72 -6.57
C ALA A 20 -13.12 -15.16 -5.44
N ALA A 21 -11.97 -15.72 -5.81
CA ALA A 21 -10.91 -16.00 -4.84
C ALA A 21 -10.36 -14.67 -4.27
N LEU A 22 -10.20 -14.61 -2.94
CA LEU A 22 -9.57 -13.45 -2.30
C LEU A 22 -8.13 -13.29 -2.78
N VAL A 23 -7.73 -12.03 -3.06
CA VAL A 23 -6.37 -11.68 -3.45
C VAL A 23 -5.75 -10.70 -2.44
N SER A 24 -4.44 -10.50 -2.54
CA SER A 24 -3.70 -9.61 -1.64
C SER A 24 -4.26 -8.18 -1.60
N GLN A 25 -4.77 -7.68 -2.70
CA GLN A 25 -5.38 -6.36 -2.80
C GLN A 25 -6.66 -6.24 -1.98
N ASP A 26 -7.51 -7.27 -1.96
CA ASP A 26 -8.75 -7.27 -1.15
C ASP A 26 -8.43 -7.13 0.34
N VAL A 27 -7.35 -7.78 0.80
CA VAL A 27 -6.88 -7.66 2.19
C VAL A 27 -6.38 -6.26 2.50
N ARG A 28 -5.69 -5.62 1.56
CA ARG A 28 -5.14 -4.27 1.70
C ARG A 28 -6.24 -3.20 1.78
N GLU A 29 -7.30 -3.37 1.01
CA GLU A 29 -8.39 -2.39 0.90
C GLU A 29 -9.47 -2.55 1.97
N VAL A 30 -9.42 -3.64 2.78
CA VAL A 30 -10.42 -3.84 3.82
C VAL A 30 -10.33 -2.77 4.90
N ALA A 31 -11.48 -2.22 5.27
CA ALA A 31 -11.60 -1.26 6.36
C ALA A 31 -12.57 -1.77 7.42
N PHE A 32 -12.27 -1.50 8.68
CA PHE A 32 -13.10 -1.87 9.82
C PHE A 32 -13.45 -0.64 10.66
N ASP A 33 -14.67 -0.62 11.17
CA ASP A 33 -15.08 0.41 12.12
C ASP A 33 -14.44 0.19 13.50
N LEU A 34 -14.07 1.31 14.15
CA LEU A 34 -13.61 1.29 15.52
C LEU A 34 -14.80 1.16 16.47
N VAL A 35 -14.81 0.09 17.26
CA VAL A 35 -15.87 -0.17 18.24
C VAL A 35 -15.30 -0.33 19.64
N ARG A 36 -16.12 -0.01 20.66
CA ARG A 36 -15.76 -0.28 22.07
C ARG A 36 -15.65 -1.79 22.30
N HIS A 37 -14.60 -2.20 23.00
CA HIS A 37 -14.30 -3.62 23.28
C HIS A 37 -14.02 -4.46 22.01
N GLY A 38 -13.66 -3.81 20.89
CA GLY A 38 -13.19 -4.46 19.67
C GLY A 38 -11.76 -4.98 19.80
N TYR A 39 -11.25 -5.53 18.71
CA TYR A 39 -9.83 -5.93 18.61
C TYR A 39 -8.92 -4.69 18.60
N SER A 40 -7.67 -4.89 19.04
CA SER A 40 -6.65 -3.84 18.93
C SER A 40 -6.39 -3.51 17.46
N PRO A 41 -6.51 -2.25 17.01
CA PRO A 41 -6.22 -1.87 15.62
C PRO A 41 -4.84 -2.34 15.17
N THR A 42 -3.80 -2.10 15.96
CA THR A 42 -2.44 -2.54 15.64
C THR A 42 -2.31 -4.06 15.48
N ALA A 43 -3.06 -4.85 16.26
CA ALA A 43 -3.05 -6.30 16.14
C ALA A 43 -3.79 -6.77 14.88
N VAL A 44 -4.86 -6.08 14.50
CA VAL A 44 -5.60 -6.33 13.26
C VAL A 44 -4.72 -5.97 12.06
N ASP A 45 -4.12 -4.79 12.03
CA ASP A 45 -3.22 -4.36 10.96
C ASP A 45 -2.06 -5.34 10.77
N ALA A 46 -1.40 -5.74 11.86
CA ALA A 46 -0.32 -6.73 11.78
C ALA A 46 -0.79 -8.12 11.32
N ALA A 47 -2.05 -8.49 11.55
CA ALA A 47 -2.61 -9.74 11.05
C ALA A 47 -2.92 -9.64 9.54
N LEU A 48 -3.46 -8.50 9.09
CA LEU A 48 -3.73 -8.24 7.68
C LEU A 48 -2.44 -8.18 6.86
N ASP A 49 -1.38 -7.54 7.39
CA ASP A 49 -0.06 -7.51 6.74
C ASP A 49 0.50 -8.92 6.52
N ARG A 50 0.40 -9.79 7.54
CA ARG A 50 0.83 -11.19 7.40
C ARG A 50 -0.01 -11.96 6.40
N LEU A 51 -1.32 -11.72 6.38
CA LEU A 51 -2.22 -12.37 5.44
C LEU A 51 -1.92 -11.94 4.00
N GLU A 52 -1.73 -10.64 3.77
CA GLU A 52 -1.34 -10.14 2.45
C GLU A 52 0.00 -10.72 1.97
N ALA A 53 1.01 -10.74 2.84
CA ALA A 53 2.30 -11.36 2.51
C ALA A 53 2.15 -12.85 2.14
N ALA A 54 1.26 -13.59 2.84
CA ALA A 54 0.96 -14.97 2.52
C ALA A 54 0.29 -15.14 1.15
N PHE A 55 -0.65 -14.27 0.79
CA PHE A 55 -1.26 -14.27 -0.55
C PHE A 55 -0.26 -13.97 -1.65
N VAL A 56 0.63 -12.99 -1.43
CA VAL A 56 1.69 -12.67 -2.40
C VAL A 56 2.64 -13.85 -2.57
N ALA A 57 3.06 -14.49 -1.46
CA ALA A 57 3.92 -15.67 -1.50
C ALA A 57 3.26 -16.86 -2.22
N ALA A 58 1.97 -17.11 -1.99
CA ALA A 58 1.23 -18.16 -2.68
C ALA A 58 1.13 -17.88 -4.19
N ALA A 59 0.73 -16.68 -4.58
CA ALA A 59 0.65 -16.28 -5.97
C ALA A 59 2.01 -16.35 -6.69
N ARG A 60 3.10 -16.02 -5.99
CA ARG A 60 4.46 -16.20 -6.50
C ARG A 60 4.79 -17.67 -6.74
N ALA A 61 4.47 -18.53 -5.76
CA ALA A 61 4.74 -19.96 -5.87
C ALA A 61 3.97 -20.60 -7.05
N ASP A 62 2.70 -20.25 -7.21
CA ASP A 62 1.86 -20.73 -8.31
C ASP A 62 2.42 -20.25 -9.68
N PHE A 63 2.76 -18.96 -9.78
CA PHE A 63 3.34 -18.41 -11.01
C PHE A 63 4.66 -19.10 -11.39
N ILE A 64 5.55 -19.32 -10.39
CA ILE A 64 6.84 -20.00 -10.60
C ILE A 64 6.64 -21.45 -11.01
N ALA A 65 5.66 -22.14 -10.43
CA ALA A 65 5.33 -23.52 -10.79
C ALA A 65 4.89 -23.64 -12.25
N GLU A 66 4.13 -22.66 -12.74
CA GLU A 66 3.61 -22.67 -14.12
C GLU A 66 4.62 -22.13 -15.14
N ASN A 67 5.36 -21.07 -14.81
CA ASN A 67 6.15 -20.27 -15.77
C ASN A 67 7.65 -20.31 -15.51
N GLY A 68 8.08 -20.78 -14.36
CA GLY A 68 9.47 -20.83 -13.94
C GLY A 68 9.97 -19.56 -13.25
N GLN A 69 11.07 -19.72 -12.50
CA GLN A 69 11.70 -18.66 -11.71
C GLN A 69 12.15 -17.46 -12.56
N SER A 70 12.67 -17.71 -13.76
CA SER A 70 13.17 -16.63 -14.65
C SER A 70 12.03 -15.71 -15.08
N ALA A 71 10.87 -16.28 -15.46
CA ALA A 71 9.70 -15.49 -15.86
C ALA A 71 9.15 -14.65 -14.70
N TRP A 72 9.22 -15.16 -13.46
CA TRP A 72 8.90 -14.37 -12.28
C TRP A 72 9.84 -13.17 -12.14
N MET A 73 11.14 -13.40 -12.19
CA MET A 73 12.15 -12.33 -12.08
C MET A 73 11.98 -11.27 -13.16
N GLU A 74 11.72 -11.67 -14.40
CA GLU A 74 11.42 -10.73 -15.49
C GLU A 74 10.20 -9.85 -15.17
N THR A 75 9.16 -10.45 -14.60
CA THR A 75 7.95 -9.72 -14.19
C THR A 75 8.25 -8.70 -13.10
N VAL A 76 9.05 -9.08 -12.09
CA VAL A 76 9.46 -8.18 -10.99
C VAL A 76 10.32 -7.04 -11.53
N VAL A 77 11.32 -7.34 -12.37
CA VAL A 77 12.19 -6.33 -13.01
C VAL A 77 11.35 -5.35 -13.83
N LYS A 78 10.40 -5.84 -14.63
CA LYS A 78 9.51 -4.99 -15.42
C LYS A 78 8.68 -4.05 -14.53
N ARG A 79 8.14 -4.55 -13.41
CA ARG A 79 7.40 -3.72 -12.45
C ARG A 79 8.32 -2.67 -11.82
N ALA A 80 9.51 -3.06 -11.36
CA ALA A 80 10.49 -2.14 -10.81
C ALA A 80 10.89 -1.05 -11.81
N THR A 81 11.12 -1.41 -13.08
CA THR A 81 11.48 -0.45 -14.13
C THR A 81 10.41 0.63 -14.31
N THR A 82 9.13 0.28 -14.22
CA THR A 82 8.05 1.28 -14.33
C THR A 82 8.03 2.29 -13.17
N LEU A 83 8.61 1.95 -12.03
CA LEU A 83 8.73 2.88 -10.90
C LEU A 83 9.85 3.90 -11.13
N TYR A 84 10.91 3.53 -11.83
CA TYR A 84 12.08 4.36 -12.05
C TYR A 84 11.80 5.67 -12.77
N GLU A 85 10.89 5.69 -13.73
CA GLU A 85 10.52 6.92 -14.45
C GLU A 85 10.12 8.06 -13.51
N ARG A 86 9.51 7.72 -12.38
CA ARG A 86 9.11 8.71 -11.38
C ARG A 86 10.24 9.00 -10.40
N LEU A 87 10.99 8.01 -9.99
CA LEU A 87 12.11 8.17 -9.06
C LEU A 87 13.22 9.06 -9.62
N THR A 88 13.43 9.05 -10.94
CA THR A 88 14.44 9.88 -11.63
C THR A 88 14.03 11.35 -11.78
N ARG A 89 12.78 11.71 -11.49
CA ARG A 89 12.36 13.12 -11.51
C ARG A 89 13.01 13.90 -10.37
N PRO A 90 13.24 15.22 -10.56
CA PRO A 90 13.74 16.07 -9.50
C PRO A 90 12.82 16.06 -8.26
N GLU A 91 13.41 16.27 -7.09
CA GLU A 91 12.65 16.50 -5.87
C GLU A 91 11.74 17.73 -6.03
N GLY A 92 10.55 17.66 -5.50
CA GLY A 92 9.50 18.68 -5.69
C GLY A 92 8.69 18.53 -6.98
N GLU A 93 9.12 17.66 -7.92
CA GLU A 93 8.47 17.46 -9.23
C GLU A 93 8.01 16.01 -9.47
N ARG A 94 8.18 15.13 -8.49
CA ARG A 94 7.84 13.70 -8.62
C ARG A 94 6.36 13.45 -8.80
N PHE A 95 5.51 14.26 -8.16
CA PHE A 95 4.05 14.20 -8.32
C PHE A 95 3.46 15.58 -8.58
N ALA A 96 2.25 15.60 -9.14
CA ALA A 96 1.50 16.83 -9.26
C ALA A 96 0.99 17.31 -7.88
N PRO A 97 0.88 18.63 -7.68
CA PRO A 97 0.23 19.16 -6.48
C PRO A 97 -1.26 18.81 -6.47
N PRO A 98 -1.93 18.82 -5.29
CA PRO A 98 -3.36 18.59 -5.21
C PRO A 98 -4.13 19.66 -6.01
N VAL A 99 -5.26 19.28 -6.62
CA VAL A 99 -6.07 20.22 -7.40
C VAL A 99 -6.58 21.38 -6.54
N ARG A 100 -6.95 21.06 -5.29
CA ARG A 100 -7.42 22.03 -4.28
C ARG A 100 -6.94 21.64 -2.91
N GLY A 101 -6.82 22.60 -2.00
CA GLY A 101 -6.56 22.36 -0.60
C GLY A 101 -5.13 21.98 -0.27
N ARG A 102 -5.00 20.98 0.57
CA ARG A 102 -3.73 20.46 1.11
C ARG A 102 -3.43 19.09 0.50
N GLY A 103 -2.22 18.62 0.65
CA GLY A 103 -1.78 17.28 0.29
C GLY A 103 -0.61 16.84 1.18
N TYR A 104 0.04 15.75 0.86
CA TYR A 104 1.22 15.30 1.58
C TYR A 104 2.41 16.24 1.36
N ASP A 105 3.15 16.52 2.42
CA ASP A 105 4.39 17.31 2.36
C ASP A 105 5.37 16.68 1.36
N ALA A 106 5.71 17.45 0.31
CA ALA A 106 6.51 16.95 -0.80
C ALA A 106 7.92 16.54 -0.37
N ALA A 107 8.53 17.28 0.59
CA ALA A 107 9.87 16.95 1.07
C ALA A 107 9.89 15.61 1.84
N GLN A 108 8.85 15.33 2.63
CA GLN A 108 8.75 14.05 3.34
C GLN A 108 8.52 12.88 2.39
N VAL A 109 7.68 13.05 1.38
CA VAL A 109 7.48 12.05 0.33
C VAL A 109 8.78 11.81 -0.44
N ASP A 110 9.47 12.88 -0.85
CA ASP A 110 10.74 12.77 -1.57
C ASP A 110 11.83 12.09 -0.75
N ALA A 111 11.89 12.33 0.55
CA ALA A 111 12.81 11.64 1.46
C ALA A 111 12.56 10.12 1.51
N LEU A 112 11.28 9.69 1.56
CA LEU A 112 10.94 8.27 1.48
C LEU A 112 11.32 7.68 0.12
N LEU A 113 11.02 8.38 -0.97
CA LEU A 113 11.37 7.93 -2.32
C LEU A 113 12.89 7.88 -2.54
N GLY A 114 13.67 8.74 -1.88
CA GLY A 114 15.13 8.62 -1.83
C GLY A 114 15.59 7.29 -1.23
N ARG A 115 14.93 6.81 -0.16
CA ARG A 115 15.20 5.48 0.41
C ARG A 115 14.83 4.34 -0.56
N VAL A 116 13.78 4.52 -1.36
CA VAL A 116 13.41 3.56 -2.41
C VAL A 116 14.49 3.51 -3.51
N VAL A 117 15.03 4.66 -3.91
CA VAL A 117 16.18 4.73 -4.83
C VAL A 117 17.39 4.00 -4.24
N ASP A 118 17.75 4.31 -3.01
CA ASP A 118 18.86 3.67 -2.29
C ASP A 118 18.71 2.13 -2.21
N TYR A 119 17.47 1.65 -2.05
CA TYR A 119 17.18 0.22 -2.07
C TYR A 119 17.48 -0.41 -3.44
N PHE A 120 17.03 0.23 -4.52
CA PHE A 120 17.21 -0.30 -5.88
C PHE A 120 18.65 -0.16 -6.38
N ASP A 121 19.31 0.95 -6.08
CA ASP A 121 20.62 1.27 -6.64
C ASP A 121 21.77 0.72 -5.77
N ASP A 122 21.64 0.82 -4.45
CA ASP A 122 22.70 0.52 -3.50
C ASP A 122 22.42 -0.77 -2.67
N GLY A 123 21.25 -1.37 -2.83
CA GLY A 123 20.85 -2.56 -2.05
C GLY A 123 20.65 -2.27 -0.56
N LYS A 124 20.36 -1.01 -0.17
CA LYS A 124 20.09 -0.66 1.22
C LYS A 124 18.78 -1.31 1.68
N ALA A 125 18.72 -1.71 2.93
CA ALA A 125 17.53 -2.38 3.47
C ALA A 125 16.30 -1.46 3.46
N LEU A 126 15.20 -1.95 2.91
CA LEU A 126 13.88 -1.32 2.93
C LEU A 126 12.81 -2.43 2.87
N ARG A 127 11.83 -2.39 3.77
CA ARG A 127 10.76 -3.39 3.84
C ARG A 127 9.42 -2.78 3.45
N ALA A 128 8.55 -3.61 2.90
CA ALA A 128 7.18 -3.23 2.57
C ALA A 128 6.43 -2.65 3.78
N ALA A 129 6.60 -3.25 4.97
CA ALA A 129 5.99 -2.76 6.20
C ALA A 129 6.43 -1.33 6.59
N GLU A 130 7.67 -0.93 6.29
CA GLU A 130 8.15 0.43 6.56
C GLU A 130 7.42 1.46 5.68
N ILE A 131 7.20 1.13 4.40
CA ILE A 131 6.43 1.99 3.49
C ILE A 131 5.00 2.17 4.02
N ARG A 132 4.34 1.09 4.40
CA ARG A 132 2.93 1.09 4.85
C ARG A 132 2.70 1.86 6.14
N THR A 133 3.66 1.82 7.05
CA THR A 133 3.55 2.50 8.35
C THR A 133 4.01 3.97 8.29
N THR A 134 4.53 4.41 7.14
CA THR A 134 4.95 5.80 6.97
C THR A 134 3.72 6.70 6.85
N SER A 135 3.69 7.75 7.65
CA SER A 135 2.70 8.81 7.56
C SER A 135 3.37 10.13 7.18
N PHE A 136 2.69 10.93 6.40
CA PHE A 136 3.18 12.23 5.97
C PHE A 136 2.39 13.37 6.61
N ALA A 137 3.07 14.44 6.98
CA ALA A 137 2.42 15.68 7.36
C ALA A 137 1.69 16.28 6.15
N THR A 138 0.62 17.00 6.41
CA THR A 138 -0.07 17.74 5.35
C THR A 138 0.56 19.11 5.14
N ALA A 139 0.70 19.51 3.87
CA ALA A 139 1.26 20.80 3.47
C ALA A 139 0.29 21.57 2.56
N PRO A 140 0.42 22.91 2.44
CA PRO A 140 -0.33 23.68 1.47
C PRO A 140 0.07 23.29 0.04
N ARG A 141 -0.83 23.47 -0.91
CA ARG A 141 -0.67 23.07 -2.33
C ARG A 141 0.69 23.38 -2.94
N SER A 142 1.30 24.53 -2.59
CA SER A 142 2.60 24.96 -3.13
C SER A 142 3.78 24.08 -2.70
N HIS A 143 3.61 23.27 -1.65
CA HIS A 143 4.64 22.42 -1.07
C HIS A 143 4.13 20.99 -0.86
N ALA A 144 3.10 20.60 -1.61
CA ALA A 144 2.43 19.32 -1.41
C ALA A 144 2.27 18.56 -2.72
N TYR A 145 2.26 17.24 -2.59
CA TYR A 145 1.83 16.30 -3.60
C TYR A 145 0.38 15.85 -3.35
N ALA A 146 -0.33 15.50 -4.43
CA ALA A 146 -1.67 14.92 -4.35
C ALA A 146 -1.61 13.54 -3.67
N GLU A 147 -2.32 13.39 -2.54
CA GLU A 147 -2.31 12.18 -1.70
C GLU A 147 -2.58 10.91 -2.50
N GLY A 148 -3.69 10.83 -3.22
CA GLY A 148 -4.03 9.63 -3.98
C GLY A 148 -3.02 9.23 -5.06
N ALA A 149 -2.22 10.18 -5.59
CA ALA A 149 -1.17 9.86 -6.54
C ALA A 149 0.08 9.27 -5.85
N VAL A 150 0.36 9.75 -4.64
CA VAL A 150 1.45 9.23 -3.79
C VAL A 150 1.08 7.84 -3.30
N ASP A 151 -0.12 7.66 -2.75
CA ASP A 151 -0.61 6.38 -2.22
C ASP A 151 -0.59 5.29 -3.30
N ALA A 152 -1.17 5.55 -4.47
CA ALA A 152 -1.17 4.62 -5.59
C ALA A 152 0.24 4.26 -6.11
N TYR A 153 1.22 5.15 -5.92
CA TYR A 153 2.59 4.87 -6.26
C TYR A 153 3.28 4.02 -5.20
N LEU A 154 3.09 4.34 -3.92
CA LEU A 154 3.65 3.58 -2.80
C LEU A 154 3.09 2.16 -2.74
N ASP A 155 1.83 1.95 -3.09
CA ASP A 155 1.24 0.61 -3.23
C ASP A 155 2.02 -0.24 -4.24
N ARG A 156 2.41 0.33 -5.39
CA ARG A 156 3.23 -0.38 -6.38
C ARG A 156 4.64 -0.66 -5.86
N VAL A 157 5.23 0.25 -5.07
CA VAL A 157 6.52 0.00 -4.41
C VAL A 157 6.40 -1.17 -3.45
N VAL A 158 5.34 -1.20 -2.64
CA VAL A 158 5.03 -2.32 -1.73
C VAL A 158 4.90 -3.63 -2.50
N ASP A 159 4.18 -3.64 -3.62
CA ASP A 159 4.03 -4.84 -4.46
C ASP A 159 5.37 -5.39 -4.95
N VAL A 160 6.29 -4.50 -5.35
CA VAL A 160 7.64 -4.92 -5.79
C VAL A 160 8.46 -5.44 -4.62
N LEU A 161 8.43 -4.78 -3.46
CA LEU A 161 9.15 -5.24 -2.27
C LEU A 161 8.66 -6.62 -1.81
N LEU A 162 7.35 -6.82 -1.70
CA LEU A 162 6.76 -8.11 -1.33
C LEU A 162 7.06 -9.24 -2.34
N ALA A 163 7.23 -8.88 -3.61
CA ALA A 163 7.57 -9.86 -4.65
C ALA A 163 8.98 -10.43 -4.51
N VAL A 164 9.88 -9.76 -3.76
CA VAL A 164 11.28 -10.16 -3.55
C VAL A 164 11.60 -10.56 -2.11
N GLU A 165 10.76 -10.19 -1.13
CA GLU A 165 10.84 -10.68 0.25
C GLU A 165 10.47 -12.18 0.31
#